data_2f74f8e76d1a46164528746dad77e2a3
#
_entry.id   2f74f8e76d1a46164528746dad77e2a3
#
_cell.length_a   1.000
_cell.length_b   1.000
_cell.length_c   1.000
_cell.angle_alpha   90.00
_cell.angle_beta   90.00
_cell.angle_gamma   90.00
#
_symmetry.space_group_name_H-M   'P 1'
#
loop_
_entity.id
_entity.type
_entity.pdbx_description
1 polymer ?
#
loop_
_entity_poly.entity_id
_entity_poly.type
_entity_poly.pdbx_seq_one_letter_code
_entity_poly.pdbx_strand_id
1 'polypeptide(L)'
;VKRVLVARLDSLGDVVLSGPAVRAVAAKAEAVLLTGPRGAAVATMLPGVAEHLVWDSPWIANPAPEATPRHVRRLERLLDHARVDEAVILTSFHQSALPLALELRLCGVPRITALSEDYPGSLLDVRVTSGDLPWDLHEVDRALGIAAAAGFPRPADDDGLPALLPQPRSSLRPSGEYVVVHPGADAPARTWPAEHAARLVSLLAAEGFRVVVTGNDAERGLTAAVAGSRGIDAGGATDLRGLVDLLAGASVVVAGNTGPAHLAAAVRTPVVSLFSPVVSARTWAPRGSEVVVLGDQSAACAGSRARTCPLPGHPCLAGVTPGEVLRAVERLVSHNTKAVPV
;
A
#
# COMPACT_ATOMS: atom_id res chain seq x y z
N VAL A 1 7.13 -29.04 -6.28
CA VAL A 1 6.29 -28.17 -5.44
C VAL A 1 5.36 -27.38 -6.35
N LYS A 2 4.08 -27.24 -5.97
CA LYS A 2 3.09 -26.47 -6.73
C LYS A 2 3.49 -24.99 -6.73
N ARG A 3 3.40 -24.33 -7.89
CA ARG A 3 3.72 -22.92 -8.07
C ARG A 3 2.46 -22.13 -8.38
N VAL A 4 2.16 -21.12 -7.59
CA VAL A 4 0.95 -20.32 -7.68
C VAL A 4 1.27 -18.87 -7.95
N LEU A 5 0.79 -18.35 -9.06
CA LEU A 5 0.87 -16.93 -9.39
C LEU A 5 -0.12 -16.15 -8.53
N VAL A 6 0.36 -15.18 -7.78
CA VAL A 6 -0.47 -14.14 -7.17
C VAL A 6 -0.22 -12.85 -7.96
N ALA A 7 -1.23 -12.36 -8.66
CA ALA A 7 -1.09 -11.15 -9.46
C ALA A 7 -1.72 -9.95 -8.75
N ARG A 8 -0.92 -8.87 -8.52
CA ARG A 8 -1.37 -7.57 -8.08
C ARG A 8 -0.59 -6.49 -8.82
N LEU A 9 -1.21 -5.92 -9.85
CA LEU A 9 -0.55 -5.06 -10.85
C LEU A 9 -0.63 -3.56 -10.54
N ASP A 10 -1.22 -3.20 -9.42
CA ASP A 10 -1.46 -1.82 -8.98
C ASP A 10 -0.21 -1.12 -8.40
N SER A 11 -0.45 -0.24 -7.44
CA SER A 11 0.57 0.56 -6.78
C SER A 11 1.22 -0.20 -5.60
N LEU A 12 2.28 0.40 -5.06
CA LEU A 12 3.02 -0.11 -3.90
C LEU A 12 2.11 -0.46 -2.71
N GLY A 13 1.19 0.45 -2.35
CA GLY A 13 0.26 0.22 -1.22
C GLY A 13 -0.63 -0.99 -1.44
N ASP A 14 -1.12 -1.19 -2.66
CA ASP A 14 -1.97 -2.33 -3.02
C ASP A 14 -1.22 -3.65 -2.91
N VAL A 15 0.05 -3.65 -3.32
CA VAL A 15 0.94 -4.82 -3.20
C VAL A 15 1.18 -5.15 -1.72
N VAL A 16 1.43 -4.15 -0.86
CA VAL A 16 1.57 -4.34 0.60
C VAL A 16 0.31 -4.96 1.20
N LEU A 17 -0.88 -4.44 0.84
CA LEU A 17 -2.17 -4.95 1.33
C LEU A 17 -2.48 -6.37 0.85
N SER A 18 -1.85 -6.83 -0.23
CA SER A 18 -1.97 -8.20 -0.73
C SER A 18 -1.04 -9.19 -0.01
N GLY A 19 -0.10 -8.72 0.79
CA GLY A 19 0.90 -9.54 1.50
C GLY A 19 0.31 -10.71 2.29
N PRO A 20 -0.77 -10.55 3.07
CA PRO A 20 -1.43 -11.67 3.77
C PRO A 20 -1.93 -12.77 2.83
N ALA A 21 -2.49 -12.42 1.66
CA ALA A 21 -2.91 -13.40 0.66
C ALA A 21 -1.71 -14.14 0.04
N VAL A 22 -0.59 -13.45 -0.18
CA VAL A 22 0.67 -14.07 -0.63
C VAL A 22 1.16 -15.09 0.40
N ARG A 23 1.16 -14.76 1.71
CA ARG A 23 1.53 -15.70 2.76
C ARG A 23 0.56 -16.89 2.87
N ALA A 24 -0.73 -16.66 2.67
CA ALA A 24 -1.72 -17.73 2.63
C ALA A 24 -1.43 -18.74 1.50
N VAL A 25 -1.02 -18.26 0.34
CA VAL A 25 -0.54 -19.11 -0.76
C VAL A 25 0.78 -19.79 -0.38
N ALA A 26 1.74 -19.04 0.16
CA ALA A 26 3.07 -19.52 0.50
C ALA A 26 3.05 -20.63 1.57
N ALA A 27 2.00 -20.71 2.39
CA ALA A 27 1.81 -21.78 3.37
C ALA A 27 1.58 -23.16 2.73
N LYS A 28 1.19 -23.24 1.45
CA LYS A 28 0.84 -24.48 0.75
C LYS A 28 1.53 -24.68 -0.61
N ALA A 29 2.17 -23.64 -1.15
CA ALA A 29 2.75 -23.63 -2.48
C ALA A 29 3.89 -22.63 -2.57
N GLU A 30 4.68 -22.65 -3.65
CA GLU A 30 5.58 -21.55 -3.96
C GLU A 30 4.78 -20.38 -4.54
N ALA A 31 4.78 -19.23 -3.82
CA ALA A 31 4.09 -18.04 -4.28
C ALA A 31 4.99 -17.25 -5.26
N VAL A 32 4.55 -17.18 -6.52
CA VAL A 32 5.14 -16.34 -7.56
C VAL A 32 4.34 -15.05 -7.61
N LEU A 33 4.94 -13.92 -7.28
CA LEU A 33 4.24 -12.64 -7.24
C LEU A 33 4.45 -11.87 -8.54
N LEU A 34 3.36 -11.58 -9.26
CA LEU A 34 3.37 -10.71 -10.45
C LEU A 34 2.90 -9.30 -10.08
N THR A 35 3.76 -8.31 -10.28
CA THR A 35 3.41 -6.89 -10.04
C THR A 35 3.63 -6.02 -11.26
N GLY A 36 3.01 -4.85 -11.24
CA GLY A 36 3.41 -3.74 -12.09
C GLY A 36 4.72 -3.08 -11.59
N PRO A 37 5.36 -2.22 -12.41
CA PRO A 37 6.61 -1.52 -12.02
C PRO A 37 6.50 -0.72 -10.72
N ARG A 38 5.33 -0.15 -10.44
CA ARG A 38 5.07 0.67 -9.23
C ARG A 38 5.04 -0.15 -7.93
N GLY A 39 4.76 -1.45 -8.02
CA GLY A 39 4.78 -2.39 -6.89
C GLY A 39 6.06 -3.20 -6.77
N ALA A 40 6.93 -3.15 -7.80
CA ALA A 40 8.07 -4.05 -7.92
C ALA A 40 9.06 -3.96 -6.74
N ALA A 41 9.38 -2.75 -6.31
CA ALA A 41 10.37 -2.56 -5.25
C ALA A 41 9.93 -3.15 -3.89
N VAL A 42 8.62 -3.09 -3.55
CA VAL A 42 8.13 -3.63 -2.29
C VAL A 42 7.88 -5.15 -2.35
N ALA A 43 7.65 -5.71 -3.52
CA ALA A 43 7.38 -7.13 -3.70
C ALA A 43 8.48 -8.02 -3.10
N THR A 44 9.75 -7.62 -3.24
CA THR A 44 10.91 -8.35 -2.70
C THR A 44 11.05 -8.25 -1.17
N MET A 45 10.23 -7.40 -0.53
CA MET A 45 10.20 -7.23 0.93
C MET A 45 9.01 -7.96 1.57
N LEU A 46 8.11 -8.53 0.76
CA LEU A 46 6.97 -9.30 1.30
C LEU A 46 7.41 -10.68 1.76
N PRO A 47 7.04 -11.11 2.97
CA PRO A 47 7.24 -12.48 3.41
C PRO A 47 6.48 -13.48 2.54
N GLY A 48 7.12 -14.61 2.23
CA GLY A 48 6.49 -15.72 1.50
C GLY A 48 6.61 -15.65 -0.02
N VAL A 49 7.16 -14.59 -0.60
CA VAL A 49 7.42 -14.51 -2.04
C VAL A 49 8.62 -15.38 -2.40
N ALA A 50 8.40 -16.43 -3.20
CA ALA A 50 9.45 -17.31 -3.70
C ALA A 50 10.11 -16.76 -4.97
N GLU A 51 9.33 -16.16 -5.85
CA GLU A 51 9.79 -15.52 -7.09
C GLU A 51 8.95 -14.26 -7.37
N HIS A 52 9.57 -13.25 -7.95
CA HIS A 52 8.91 -12.01 -8.31
C HIS A 52 9.06 -11.70 -9.80
N LEU A 53 7.92 -11.46 -10.44
CA LEU A 53 7.82 -11.08 -11.85
C LEU A 53 7.31 -9.64 -11.97
N VAL A 54 7.81 -8.91 -12.95
CA VAL A 54 7.38 -7.54 -13.23
C VAL A 54 6.88 -7.41 -14.64
N TRP A 55 5.61 -7.00 -14.76
CA TRP A 55 5.00 -6.72 -16.05
C TRP A 55 4.09 -5.50 -15.97
N ASP A 56 4.26 -4.57 -16.91
CA ASP A 56 3.52 -3.33 -16.97
C ASP A 56 2.22 -3.53 -17.73
N SER A 57 1.12 -3.68 -17.02
CA SER A 57 -0.19 -4.02 -17.59
C SER A 57 -0.83 -2.86 -18.32
N PRO A 58 -1.20 -3.02 -19.62
CA PRO A 58 -1.82 -1.95 -20.40
C PRO A 58 -3.20 -1.50 -19.90
N TRP A 59 -3.87 -2.29 -19.09
CA TRP A 59 -5.21 -1.99 -18.55
C TRP A 59 -5.23 -1.64 -17.06
N ILE A 60 -4.06 -1.62 -16.42
CA ILE A 60 -3.92 -1.23 -14.99
C ILE A 60 -2.99 -0.03 -14.83
N ALA A 61 -1.87 0.01 -15.55
CA ALA A 61 -0.84 1.03 -15.40
C ALA A 61 -1.35 2.43 -15.76
N ASN A 62 -0.77 3.45 -15.12
CA ASN A 62 -1.03 4.85 -15.43
C ASN A 62 0.30 5.67 -15.36
N PRO A 63 0.81 6.20 -16.48
CA PRO A 63 0.26 6.06 -17.84
C PRO A 63 0.28 4.61 -18.33
N ALA A 64 -0.72 4.23 -19.14
CA ALA A 64 -0.82 2.88 -19.68
C ALA A 64 0.17 2.71 -20.86
N PRO A 65 0.97 1.63 -20.91
CA PRO A 65 1.72 1.27 -22.10
C PRO A 65 0.78 0.82 -23.22
N GLU A 66 1.25 0.86 -24.45
CA GLU A 66 0.50 0.35 -25.59
C GLU A 66 0.35 -1.18 -25.52
N ALA A 67 -0.87 -1.69 -25.74
CA ALA A 67 -1.16 -3.11 -25.84
C ALA A 67 -0.74 -3.65 -27.20
N THR A 68 0.49 -4.13 -27.31
CA THR A 68 1.04 -4.71 -28.54
C THR A 68 1.30 -6.21 -28.41
N PRO A 69 1.31 -6.98 -29.53
CA PRO A 69 1.72 -8.39 -29.48
C PRO A 69 3.12 -8.59 -28.89
N ARG A 70 4.03 -7.63 -29.05
CA ARG A 70 5.37 -7.68 -28.43
C ARG A 70 5.29 -7.59 -26.92
N HIS A 71 4.40 -6.72 -26.41
CA HIS A 71 4.20 -6.49 -24.99
C HIS A 71 3.59 -7.72 -24.32
N VAL A 72 2.57 -8.33 -24.96
CA VAL A 72 1.93 -9.59 -24.50
C VAL A 72 2.94 -10.73 -24.48
N ARG A 73 3.72 -10.93 -25.55
CA ARG A 73 4.80 -11.95 -25.58
C ARG A 73 5.86 -11.78 -24.48
N ARG A 74 6.00 -10.61 -23.89
CA ARG A 74 6.85 -10.45 -22.71
C ARG A 74 6.23 -11.14 -21.48
N LEU A 75 4.93 -11.01 -21.27
CA LEU A 75 4.23 -11.74 -20.21
C LEU A 75 4.32 -13.25 -20.42
N GLU A 76 4.06 -13.72 -21.64
CA GLU A 76 4.18 -15.15 -22.00
C GLU A 76 5.54 -15.72 -21.57
N ARG A 77 6.65 -15.06 -21.96
CA ARG A 77 8.00 -15.51 -21.57
C ARG A 77 8.26 -15.52 -20.05
N LEU A 78 7.69 -14.57 -19.31
CA LEU A 78 7.78 -14.55 -17.86
C LEU A 78 7.06 -15.76 -17.25
N LEU A 79 5.87 -16.08 -17.77
CA LEU A 79 5.05 -17.19 -17.29
C LEU A 79 5.67 -18.55 -17.68
N ASP A 80 6.20 -18.68 -18.89
CA ASP A 80 6.93 -19.89 -19.34
C ASP A 80 8.13 -20.18 -18.43
N HIS A 81 8.87 -19.13 -18.04
CA HIS A 81 9.99 -19.26 -17.10
C HIS A 81 9.51 -19.69 -15.71
N ALA A 82 8.48 -19.03 -15.22
CA ALA A 82 7.94 -19.27 -13.88
C ALA A 82 7.22 -20.60 -13.72
N ARG A 83 6.70 -21.21 -14.79
CA ARG A 83 6.00 -22.51 -14.79
C ARG A 83 4.91 -22.61 -13.73
N VAL A 84 3.98 -21.67 -13.75
CA VAL A 84 2.90 -21.62 -12.76
C VAL A 84 1.81 -22.63 -13.02
N ASP A 85 1.36 -23.31 -11.96
CA ASP A 85 0.31 -24.33 -12.01
C ASP A 85 -1.09 -23.74 -11.79
N GLU A 86 -1.17 -22.57 -11.18
CA GLU A 86 -2.43 -21.92 -10.80
C GLU A 86 -2.21 -20.40 -10.64
N ALA A 87 -3.26 -19.62 -10.83
CA ALA A 87 -3.23 -18.17 -10.64
C ALA A 87 -4.36 -17.66 -9.75
N VAL A 88 -4.02 -16.72 -8.89
CA VAL A 88 -4.94 -15.92 -8.07
C VAL A 88 -4.77 -14.45 -8.49
N ILE A 89 -5.80 -13.87 -9.11
CA ILE A 89 -5.76 -12.50 -9.60
C ILE A 89 -6.45 -11.59 -8.59
N LEU A 90 -5.67 -10.66 -8.04
CA LEU A 90 -6.13 -9.63 -7.11
C LEU A 90 -6.23 -8.30 -7.86
N THR A 91 -7.40 -7.68 -7.85
CA THR A 91 -7.66 -6.39 -8.49
C THR A 91 -8.34 -5.43 -7.51
N SER A 92 -8.16 -4.12 -7.74
CA SER A 92 -9.02 -3.12 -7.12
C SER A 92 -10.45 -3.21 -7.67
N PHE A 93 -11.44 -2.81 -6.89
CA PHE A 93 -12.87 -2.97 -7.21
C PHE A 93 -13.32 -2.38 -8.56
N HIS A 94 -12.55 -1.46 -9.13
CA HIS A 94 -12.84 -0.79 -10.40
C HIS A 94 -12.10 -1.37 -11.59
N GLN A 95 -11.35 -2.42 -11.38
CA GLN A 95 -10.55 -3.08 -12.40
C GLN A 95 -11.19 -4.43 -12.74
N SER A 96 -10.98 -4.89 -13.96
CA SER A 96 -11.37 -6.23 -14.38
C SER A 96 -10.18 -7.18 -14.30
N ALA A 97 -10.42 -8.37 -13.76
CA ALA A 97 -9.45 -9.45 -13.78
C ALA A 97 -9.42 -10.19 -15.14
N LEU A 98 -10.47 -10.03 -15.96
CA LEU A 98 -10.67 -10.84 -17.16
C LEU A 98 -9.60 -10.65 -18.23
N PRO A 99 -9.06 -9.44 -18.50
CA PRO A 99 -7.98 -9.29 -19.47
C PRO A 99 -6.73 -10.10 -19.07
N LEU A 100 -6.33 -10.06 -17.79
CA LEU A 100 -5.21 -10.89 -17.33
C LEU A 100 -5.57 -12.39 -17.35
N ALA A 101 -6.79 -12.75 -16.97
CA ALA A 101 -7.25 -14.14 -17.03
C ALA A 101 -7.20 -14.70 -18.45
N LEU A 102 -7.54 -13.90 -19.46
CA LEU A 102 -7.40 -14.30 -20.88
C LEU A 102 -5.93 -14.59 -21.23
N GLU A 103 -5.02 -13.69 -20.91
CA GLU A 103 -3.59 -13.88 -21.20
C GLU A 103 -3.03 -15.11 -20.48
N LEU A 104 -3.36 -15.30 -19.20
CA LEU A 104 -2.96 -16.48 -18.43
C LEU A 104 -3.51 -17.78 -19.04
N ARG A 105 -4.75 -17.75 -19.53
CA ARG A 105 -5.38 -18.91 -20.17
C ARG A 105 -4.69 -19.26 -21.49
N LEU A 106 -4.34 -18.24 -22.30
CA LEU A 106 -3.59 -18.42 -23.55
C LEU A 106 -2.16 -18.94 -23.30
N CYS A 107 -1.56 -18.58 -22.16
CA CYS A 107 -0.28 -19.13 -21.70
C CYS A 107 -0.41 -20.53 -21.06
N GLY A 108 -1.60 -21.13 -21.06
CA GLY A 108 -1.81 -22.51 -20.58
C GLY A 108 -1.93 -22.66 -19.07
N VAL A 109 -2.15 -21.59 -18.30
CA VAL A 109 -2.40 -21.69 -16.85
C VAL A 109 -3.72 -22.44 -16.62
N PRO A 110 -3.68 -23.63 -15.97
CA PRO A 110 -4.84 -24.54 -15.97
C PRO A 110 -5.94 -24.13 -15.01
N ARG A 111 -5.62 -23.38 -13.95
CA ARG A 111 -6.59 -22.97 -12.93
C ARG A 111 -6.43 -21.49 -12.57
N ILE A 112 -7.51 -20.71 -12.70
CA ILE A 112 -7.51 -19.27 -12.45
C ILE A 112 -8.66 -18.91 -11.52
N THR A 113 -8.34 -18.20 -10.42
CA THR A 113 -9.30 -17.68 -9.46
C THR A 113 -9.23 -16.15 -9.44
N ALA A 114 -10.38 -15.50 -9.54
CA ALA A 114 -10.47 -14.05 -9.42
C ALA A 114 -11.87 -13.58 -9.00
N LEU A 115 -11.93 -12.34 -8.53
CA LEU A 115 -13.21 -11.63 -8.38
C LEU A 115 -13.60 -11.01 -9.74
N SER A 116 -14.83 -11.28 -10.18
CA SER A 116 -15.40 -10.66 -11.38
C SER A 116 -16.93 -10.59 -11.27
N GLU A 117 -17.50 -9.41 -11.46
CA GLU A 117 -18.94 -9.24 -11.60
C GLU A 117 -19.42 -9.66 -13.00
N ASP A 118 -18.59 -9.47 -14.02
CA ASP A 118 -18.89 -9.89 -15.37
C ASP A 118 -18.83 -11.40 -15.48
N TYR A 119 -19.67 -11.96 -16.38
CA TYR A 119 -19.62 -13.38 -16.71
C TYR A 119 -18.28 -13.75 -17.36
N PRO A 120 -17.48 -14.64 -16.74
CA PRO A 120 -16.11 -14.90 -17.18
C PRO A 120 -16.00 -15.95 -18.29
N GLY A 121 -17.08 -16.65 -18.63
CA GLY A 121 -17.00 -17.80 -19.54
C GLY A 121 -16.01 -18.85 -19.01
N SER A 122 -15.09 -19.28 -19.88
CA SER A 122 -14.04 -20.25 -19.54
C SER A 122 -12.76 -19.60 -18.96
N LEU A 123 -12.75 -18.30 -18.70
CA LEU A 123 -11.54 -17.60 -18.24
C LEU A 123 -11.23 -17.85 -16.76
N LEU A 124 -12.26 -18.08 -15.93
CA LEU A 124 -12.09 -18.36 -14.51
C LEU A 124 -12.63 -19.75 -14.16
N ASP A 125 -11.86 -20.51 -13.39
CA ASP A 125 -12.30 -21.78 -12.81
C ASP A 125 -13.03 -21.55 -11.49
N VAL A 126 -12.62 -20.52 -10.74
CA VAL A 126 -13.27 -20.06 -9.53
C VAL A 126 -13.57 -18.56 -9.67
N ARG A 127 -14.85 -18.28 -9.81
CA ARG A 127 -15.37 -16.90 -9.83
C ARG A 127 -15.81 -16.51 -8.43
N VAL A 128 -15.27 -15.43 -7.91
CA VAL A 128 -15.74 -14.74 -6.71
C VAL A 128 -16.52 -13.52 -7.14
N THR A 129 -17.59 -13.18 -6.43
CA THR A 129 -18.43 -12.01 -6.71
C THR A 129 -18.57 -11.10 -5.47
N SER A 130 -19.16 -9.92 -5.62
CA SER A 130 -19.49 -9.06 -4.49
C SER A 130 -20.55 -9.67 -3.55
N GLY A 131 -21.31 -10.68 -4.00
CA GLY A 131 -22.16 -11.48 -3.15
C GLY A 131 -21.38 -12.35 -2.15
N ASP A 132 -20.20 -12.80 -2.54
CA ASP A 132 -19.29 -13.57 -1.69
C ASP A 132 -18.40 -12.65 -0.83
N LEU A 133 -17.88 -11.57 -1.42
CA LEU A 133 -16.98 -10.60 -0.79
C LEU A 133 -17.47 -9.17 -1.04
N PRO A 134 -18.18 -8.56 -0.08
CA PRO A 134 -18.76 -7.22 -0.22
C PRO A 134 -17.75 -6.14 -0.64
N TRP A 135 -18.20 -5.15 -1.43
CA TRP A 135 -17.35 -4.08 -1.94
C TRP A 135 -16.76 -3.15 -0.88
N ASP A 136 -17.42 -3.06 0.26
CA ASP A 136 -16.96 -2.25 1.39
C ASP A 136 -16.01 -3.00 2.35
N LEU A 137 -15.67 -4.25 2.00
CA LEU A 137 -14.68 -5.02 2.72
C LEU A 137 -13.28 -4.38 2.56
N HIS A 138 -12.49 -4.44 3.62
CA HIS A 138 -11.11 -3.97 3.54
C HIS A 138 -10.31 -4.78 2.51
N GLU A 139 -9.40 -4.13 1.75
CA GLU A 139 -8.63 -4.77 0.66
C GLU A 139 -7.82 -5.99 1.13
N VAL A 140 -7.31 -5.97 2.36
CA VAL A 140 -6.63 -7.13 2.97
C VAL A 140 -7.58 -8.34 3.08
N ASP A 141 -8.80 -8.11 3.59
CA ASP A 141 -9.78 -9.18 3.79
C ASP A 141 -10.31 -9.69 2.45
N ARG A 142 -10.47 -8.79 1.48
CA ARG A 142 -10.85 -9.16 0.11
C ARG A 142 -9.77 -10.03 -0.54
N ALA A 143 -8.50 -9.65 -0.44
CA ALA A 143 -7.39 -10.43 -0.99
C ALA A 143 -7.31 -11.82 -0.33
N LEU A 144 -7.44 -11.90 0.99
CA LEU A 144 -7.51 -13.16 1.74
C LEU A 144 -8.72 -14.01 1.34
N GLY A 145 -9.89 -13.39 1.14
CA GLY A 145 -11.10 -14.09 0.69
C GLY A 145 -10.94 -14.71 -0.70
N ILE A 146 -10.33 -13.99 -1.64
CA ILE A 146 -10.03 -14.52 -2.99
C ILE A 146 -9.02 -15.67 -2.91
N ALA A 147 -7.96 -15.54 -2.10
CA ALA A 147 -7.00 -16.61 -1.87
C ALA A 147 -7.66 -17.84 -1.22
N ALA A 148 -8.56 -17.66 -0.25
CA ALA A 148 -9.30 -18.73 0.38
C ALA A 148 -10.22 -19.46 -0.61
N ALA A 149 -10.90 -18.73 -1.51
CA ALA A 149 -11.72 -19.31 -2.58
C ALA A 149 -10.87 -20.16 -3.57
N ALA A 150 -9.61 -19.78 -3.77
CA ALA A 150 -8.64 -20.56 -4.55
C ALA A 150 -8.15 -21.83 -3.82
N GLY A 151 -8.47 -22.02 -2.53
CA GLY A 151 -8.03 -23.15 -1.71
C GLY A 151 -6.84 -22.82 -0.79
N PHE A 152 -6.49 -21.54 -0.66
CA PHE A 152 -5.42 -21.02 0.20
C PHE A 152 -5.98 -20.16 1.33
N PRO A 153 -6.66 -20.76 2.34
CA PRO A 153 -7.15 -20.03 3.49
C PRO A 153 -5.97 -19.51 4.33
N ARG A 154 -6.19 -18.42 5.02
CA ARG A 154 -5.21 -17.86 5.97
C ARG A 154 -4.83 -18.92 7.01
N PRO A 155 -3.52 -19.18 7.22
CA PRO A 155 -3.06 -20.06 8.31
C PRO A 155 -3.56 -19.61 9.68
N ALA A 156 -3.78 -20.53 10.58
CA ALA A 156 -4.33 -20.23 11.90
C ALA A 156 -3.37 -19.39 12.77
N ASP A 157 -2.08 -19.54 12.54
CA ASP A 157 -0.98 -18.83 13.21
C ASP A 157 -0.59 -17.51 12.51
N ASP A 158 -1.17 -17.19 11.36
CA ASP A 158 -0.98 -15.91 10.67
C ASP A 158 -2.01 -14.88 11.16
N ASP A 159 -1.54 -13.70 11.55
CA ASP A 159 -2.42 -12.63 12.06
C ASP A 159 -3.30 -11.97 10.97
N GLY A 160 -3.05 -12.28 9.70
CA GLY A 160 -3.76 -11.71 8.56
C GLY A 160 -3.42 -10.22 8.29
N LEU A 161 -2.40 -9.68 8.93
CA LEU A 161 -2.02 -8.28 8.78
C LEU A 161 -0.86 -8.12 7.77
N PRO A 162 -0.79 -7.02 7.00
CA PRO A 162 0.36 -6.71 6.18
C PRO A 162 1.66 -6.74 6.99
N ALA A 163 2.72 -7.27 6.40
CA ALA A 163 4.05 -7.32 7.00
C ALA A 163 5.13 -7.16 5.94
N LEU A 164 6.26 -6.61 6.34
CA LEU A 164 7.47 -6.51 5.52
C LEU A 164 8.65 -7.16 6.24
N LEU A 165 9.55 -7.74 5.47
CA LEU A 165 10.82 -8.24 5.98
C LEU A 165 11.67 -7.09 6.53
N PRO A 166 12.40 -7.30 7.63
CA PRO A 166 13.33 -6.30 8.16
C PRO A 166 14.32 -5.82 7.09
N GLN A 167 14.62 -4.52 7.08
CA GLN A 167 15.56 -3.93 6.15
C GLN A 167 16.87 -3.54 6.87
N PRO A 168 17.99 -3.46 6.13
CA PRO A 168 19.24 -2.95 6.67
C PRO A 168 19.06 -1.54 7.24
N ARG A 169 19.75 -1.24 8.36
CA ARG A 169 19.68 0.07 9.00
C ARG A 169 20.14 1.18 8.04
N SER A 170 19.28 2.15 7.81
CA SER A 170 19.57 3.36 7.05
C SER A 170 20.52 4.26 7.83
N SER A 171 21.51 4.87 7.15
CA SER A 171 22.37 5.89 7.73
C SER A 171 21.61 7.17 8.14
N LEU A 172 20.42 7.39 7.58
CA LEU A 172 19.55 8.52 7.90
C LEU A 172 18.65 8.26 9.10
N ARG A 173 18.61 7.02 9.61
CA ARG A 173 17.82 6.69 10.79
C ARG A 173 18.43 7.31 12.05
N PRO A 174 17.75 8.27 12.69
CA PRO A 174 18.27 8.91 13.90
C PRO A 174 18.46 7.90 15.04
N SER A 175 19.33 8.23 15.99
CA SER A 175 19.38 7.56 17.28
C SER A 175 18.29 8.10 18.20
N GLY A 176 17.64 7.24 18.99
CA GLY A 176 16.55 7.60 19.90
C GLY A 176 15.21 7.80 19.18
N GLU A 177 14.23 8.33 19.90
CA GLU A 177 12.87 8.50 19.42
C GLU A 177 12.74 9.62 18.37
N TYR A 178 11.92 9.36 17.36
CA TYR A 178 11.60 10.35 16.33
C TYR A 178 10.25 10.07 15.69
N VAL A 179 9.66 11.10 15.09
CA VAL A 179 8.44 11.06 14.31
C VAL A 179 8.78 11.23 12.83
N VAL A 180 8.17 10.46 11.96
CA VAL A 180 8.27 10.67 10.51
C VAL A 180 7.05 11.43 10.01
N VAL A 181 7.28 12.48 9.22
CA VAL A 181 6.24 13.20 8.48
C VAL A 181 6.48 13.00 6.98
N HIS A 182 5.50 12.42 6.27
CA HIS A 182 5.53 12.24 4.82
C HIS A 182 4.45 13.11 4.17
N PRO A 183 4.78 14.33 3.72
CA PRO A 183 3.78 15.31 3.26
C PRO A 183 3.28 15.03 1.85
N GLY A 184 4.01 14.26 1.04
CA GLY A 184 3.73 14.02 -0.37
C GLY A 184 2.67 12.95 -0.62
N ALA A 185 2.10 12.97 -1.83
CA ALA A 185 1.21 11.94 -2.35
C ALA A 185 1.18 11.96 -3.89
N ASP A 186 0.97 10.79 -4.51
CA ASP A 186 0.81 10.64 -5.96
C ASP A 186 -0.37 11.42 -6.56
N ALA A 187 -1.37 11.73 -5.74
CA ALA A 187 -2.57 12.45 -6.14
C ALA A 187 -2.75 13.70 -5.26
N PRO A 188 -2.78 14.92 -5.85
CA PRO A 188 -2.98 16.16 -5.11
C PRO A 188 -4.21 16.15 -4.19
N ALA A 189 -5.29 15.44 -4.56
CA ALA A 189 -6.47 15.28 -3.72
C ALA A 189 -6.23 14.51 -2.40
N ARG A 190 -5.05 13.94 -2.21
CA ARG A 190 -4.65 13.19 -1.00
C ARG A 190 -3.56 13.91 -0.21
N THR A 191 -3.19 15.12 -0.61
CA THR A 191 -2.10 15.90 0.02
C THR A 191 -2.68 16.86 1.05
N TRP A 192 -2.16 16.81 2.26
CA TRP A 192 -2.43 17.79 3.30
C TRP A 192 -1.70 19.10 2.98
N PRO A 193 -2.26 20.30 3.32
CA PRO A 193 -1.59 21.56 3.04
C PRO A 193 -0.16 21.61 3.58
N ALA A 194 0.80 22.02 2.73
CA ALA A 194 2.22 22.03 3.07
C ALA A 194 2.53 22.95 4.27
N GLU A 195 1.83 24.08 4.38
CA GLU A 195 1.92 24.99 5.51
C GLU A 195 1.44 24.37 6.83
N HIS A 196 0.42 23.50 6.78
CA HIS A 196 -0.02 22.72 7.94
C HIS A 196 1.04 21.69 8.35
N ALA A 197 1.65 21.00 7.37
CA ALA A 197 2.73 20.04 7.62
C ALA A 197 3.96 20.72 8.23
N ALA A 198 4.37 21.89 7.71
CA ALA A 198 5.48 22.68 8.27
C ALA A 198 5.16 23.17 9.70
N ARG A 199 3.92 23.59 9.94
CA ARG A 199 3.48 23.97 11.28
C ARG A 199 3.50 22.80 12.25
N LEU A 200 3.07 21.60 11.80
CA LEU A 200 3.15 20.38 12.60
C LEU A 200 4.60 20.05 12.99
N VAL A 201 5.55 20.10 12.03
CA VAL A 201 6.98 19.88 12.30
C VAL A 201 7.47 20.84 13.40
N SER A 202 7.07 22.11 13.33
CA SER A 202 7.43 23.12 14.33
C SER A 202 6.82 22.83 15.71
N LEU A 203 5.58 22.36 15.77
CA LEU A 203 4.91 21.97 17.01
C LEU A 203 5.55 20.74 17.63
N LEU A 204 5.77 19.68 16.85
CA LEU A 204 6.44 18.46 17.32
C LEU A 204 7.83 18.75 17.87
N ALA A 205 8.61 19.61 17.19
CA ALA A 205 9.93 20.00 17.66
C ALA A 205 9.87 20.83 18.96
N ALA A 206 8.84 21.64 19.18
CA ALA A 206 8.62 22.39 20.42
C ALA A 206 8.29 21.45 21.61
N GLU A 207 7.61 20.33 21.34
CA GLU A 207 7.34 19.27 22.34
C GLU A 207 8.55 18.31 22.53
N GLY A 208 9.69 18.61 21.90
CA GLY A 208 10.93 17.83 22.07
C GLY A 208 11.06 16.62 21.13
N PHE A 209 10.13 16.40 20.21
CA PHE A 209 10.26 15.31 19.22
C PHE A 209 11.29 15.67 18.17
N ARG A 210 12.15 14.70 17.84
CA ARG A 210 12.94 14.75 16.60
C ARG A 210 12.03 14.40 15.43
N VAL A 211 12.03 15.21 14.37
CA VAL A 211 11.16 15.00 13.21
C VAL A 211 11.99 14.77 11.95
N VAL A 212 11.68 13.68 11.23
CA VAL A 212 12.26 13.37 9.91
C VAL A 212 11.17 13.56 8.86
N VAL A 213 11.43 14.41 7.87
CA VAL A 213 10.51 14.67 6.76
C VAL A 213 10.98 13.89 5.54
N THR A 214 10.14 12.97 5.05
CA THR A 214 10.48 12.07 3.95
C THR A 214 9.68 12.38 2.69
N GLY A 215 10.25 12.08 1.53
CA GLY A 215 9.65 12.23 0.21
C GLY A 215 10.55 11.64 -0.86
N ASN A 216 10.04 11.49 -2.09
CA ASN A 216 10.82 11.07 -3.24
C ASN A 216 11.65 12.25 -3.84
N ASP A 217 12.42 11.97 -4.88
CA ASP A 217 13.25 12.97 -5.55
C ASP A 217 12.46 14.18 -6.09
N ALA A 218 11.25 13.95 -6.62
CA ALA A 218 10.39 15.03 -7.14
C ALA A 218 9.80 15.89 -6.03
N GLU A 219 9.80 15.41 -4.78
CA GLU A 219 9.24 16.09 -3.61
C GLU A 219 10.28 16.84 -2.77
N ARG A 220 11.56 16.92 -3.20
CA ARG A 220 12.65 17.61 -2.45
C ARG A 220 12.30 19.04 -2.06
N GLY A 221 11.66 19.80 -2.95
CA GLY A 221 11.23 21.17 -2.64
C GLY A 221 10.15 21.22 -1.55
N LEU A 222 9.22 20.27 -1.57
CA LEU A 222 8.18 20.13 -0.56
C LEU A 222 8.77 19.72 0.79
N THR A 223 9.63 18.70 0.81
CA THR A 223 10.22 18.19 2.06
C THR A 223 11.10 19.21 2.72
N ALA A 224 11.92 19.96 1.95
CA ALA A 224 12.74 21.05 2.46
C ALA A 224 11.89 22.18 3.08
N ALA A 225 10.80 22.58 2.40
CA ALA A 225 9.89 23.60 2.91
C ALA A 225 9.18 23.15 4.20
N VAL A 226 8.77 21.87 4.28
CA VAL A 226 8.09 21.30 5.44
C VAL A 226 9.05 21.10 6.62
N ALA A 227 10.26 20.61 6.38
CA ALA A 227 11.27 20.40 7.42
C ALA A 227 11.73 21.75 8.04
N GLY A 228 11.90 22.76 7.18
CA GLY A 228 12.38 24.08 7.62
C GLY A 228 13.70 23.96 8.40
N SER A 229 13.85 24.75 9.46
CA SER A 229 15.01 24.71 10.35
C SER A 229 14.86 23.75 11.54
N ARG A 230 13.70 23.12 11.70
CA ARG A 230 13.38 22.31 12.89
C ARG A 230 13.27 20.82 12.62
N GLY A 231 13.04 20.42 11.36
CA GLY A 231 13.00 19.02 10.93
C GLY A 231 14.30 18.60 10.23
N ILE A 232 14.50 17.31 10.12
CA ILE A 232 15.55 16.68 9.29
C ILE A 232 14.94 16.41 7.92
N ASP A 233 15.42 17.10 6.88
CA ASP A 233 14.99 16.84 5.51
C ASP A 233 15.66 15.57 4.98
N ALA A 234 14.86 14.56 4.67
CA ALA A 234 15.25 13.31 4.06
C ALA A 234 14.62 13.11 2.65
N GLY A 235 14.14 14.18 2.03
CA GLY A 235 13.54 14.17 0.69
C GLY A 235 14.52 13.69 -0.38
N GLY A 236 14.16 12.62 -1.10
CA GLY A 236 15.00 11.99 -2.13
C GLY A 236 16.32 11.41 -1.62
N ALA A 237 16.49 11.28 -0.30
CA ALA A 237 17.75 10.80 0.29
C ALA A 237 17.72 9.29 0.59
N THR A 238 16.57 8.61 0.41
CA THR A 238 16.41 7.17 0.63
C THR A 238 15.86 6.48 -0.62
N ASP A 239 16.32 5.26 -0.85
CA ASP A 239 15.57 4.29 -1.62
C ASP A 239 14.40 3.73 -0.79
N LEU A 240 13.60 2.84 -1.37
CA LEU A 240 12.45 2.26 -0.67
C LEU A 240 12.87 1.43 0.57
N ARG A 241 14.02 0.74 0.54
CA ARG A 241 14.53 -0.05 1.68
C ARG A 241 14.91 0.86 2.84
N GLY A 242 15.63 1.92 2.55
CA GLY A 242 15.98 2.94 3.53
C GLY A 242 14.77 3.64 4.12
N LEU A 243 13.74 3.92 3.30
CA LEU A 243 12.47 4.46 3.79
C LEU A 243 11.79 3.47 4.74
N VAL A 244 11.68 2.19 4.38
CA VAL A 244 11.06 1.16 5.24
C VAL A 244 11.79 1.05 6.59
N ASP A 245 13.12 1.11 6.62
CA ASP A 245 13.87 1.11 7.88
C ASP A 245 13.63 2.39 8.70
N LEU A 246 13.57 3.56 8.05
CA LEU A 246 13.21 4.81 8.74
C LEU A 246 11.80 4.72 9.35
N LEU A 247 10.83 4.17 8.61
CA LEU A 247 9.47 3.98 9.13
C LEU A 247 9.45 2.98 10.28
N ALA A 248 10.18 1.86 10.19
CA ALA A 248 10.24 0.83 11.22
C ALA A 248 10.85 1.33 12.54
N GLY A 249 11.72 2.33 12.49
CA GLY A 249 12.33 2.90 13.70
C GLY A 249 11.62 4.12 14.27
N ALA A 250 10.59 4.62 13.63
CA ALA A 250 9.85 5.78 14.09
C ALA A 250 8.88 5.43 15.23
N SER A 251 8.68 6.34 16.17
CA SER A 251 7.65 6.20 17.21
C SER A 251 6.24 6.34 16.62
N VAL A 252 6.07 7.23 15.64
CA VAL A 252 4.82 7.44 14.90
C VAL A 252 5.15 7.95 13.50
N VAL A 253 4.31 7.59 12.52
CA VAL A 253 4.35 8.13 11.15
C VAL A 253 3.10 8.95 10.88
N VAL A 254 3.28 10.17 10.38
CA VAL A 254 2.19 11.03 9.88
C VAL A 254 2.27 11.05 8.35
N ALA A 255 1.24 10.58 7.67
CA ALA A 255 1.20 10.52 6.20
C ALA A 255 -0.23 10.61 5.67
N GLY A 256 -0.40 11.02 4.42
CA GLY A 256 -1.66 10.91 3.69
C GLY A 256 -2.06 9.46 3.41
N ASN A 257 -3.19 9.24 2.73
CA ASN A 257 -3.56 7.91 2.22
C ASN A 257 -2.69 7.54 0.99
N THR A 258 -1.45 7.17 1.28
CA THR A 258 -0.37 6.88 0.31
C THR A 258 0.43 5.64 0.70
N GLY A 259 1.35 5.22 -0.18
CA GLY A 259 2.22 4.08 0.06
C GLY A 259 2.94 4.07 1.42
N PRO A 260 3.60 5.16 1.82
CA PRO A 260 4.29 5.25 3.12
C PRO A 260 3.45 4.94 4.34
N ALA A 261 2.16 5.30 4.35
CA ALA A 261 1.25 4.94 5.44
C ALA A 261 1.05 3.42 5.55
N HIS A 262 0.92 2.73 4.41
CA HIS A 262 0.81 1.26 4.37
C HIS A 262 2.13 0.58 4.76
N LEU A 263 3.27 1.13 4.33
CA LEU A 263 4.59 0.62 4.72
C LEU A 263 4.79 0.73 6.24
N ALA A 264 4.47 1.89 6.84
CA ALA A 264 4.58 2.11 8.27
C ALA A 264 3.72 1.11 9.06
N ALA A 265 2.46 0.93 8.67
CA ALA A 265 1.58 -0.05 9.30
C ALA A 265 2.10 -1.50 9.15
N ALA A 266 2.67 -1.84 8.00
CA ALA A 266 3.22 -3.16 7.72
C ALA A 266 4.49 -3.48 8.53
N VAL A 267 5.24 -2.47 8.97
CA VAL A 267 6.37 -2.61 9.90
C VAL A 267 5.96 -2.36 11.37
N ARG A 268 4.65 -2.34 11.67
CA ARG A 268 4.06 -2.19 13.00
C ARG A 268 4.28 -0.81 13.65
N THR A 269 4.66 0.20 12.89
CA THR A 269 4.75 1.56 13.40
C THR A 269 3.38 2.22 13.42
N PRO A 270 2.96 2.86 14.52
CA PRO A 270 1.71 3.58 14.63
C PRO A 270 1.59 4.70 13.57
N VAL A 271 0.39 4.91 13.03
CA VAL A 271 0.16 5.85 11.93
C VAL A 271 -0.93 6.86 12.25
N VAL A 272 -0.64 8.14 12.07
CA VAL A 272 -1.66 9.17 11.87
C VAL A 272 -1.87 9.31 10.37
N SER A 273 -2.99 8.82 9.88
CA SER A 273 -3.33 8.83 8.46
C SER A 273 -4.26 10.00 8.13
N LEU A 274 -3.74 10.98 7.40
CA LEU A 274 -4.47 12.13 6.87
C LEU A 274 -5.23 11.67 5.63
N PHE A 275 -6.46 11.20 5.83
CA PHE A 275 -7.17 10.39 4.85
C PHE A 275 -8.22 11.21 4.09
N SER A 276 -7.97 11.46 2.81
CA SER A 276 -8.94 12.06 1.90
C SER A 276 -10.04 11.06 1.53
N PRO A 277 -11.34 11.44 1.58
CA PRO A 277 -12.46 10.53 1.32
C PRO A 277 -12.67 10.20 -0.16
N VAL A 278 -11.79 10.65 -1.06
CA VAL A 278 -11.87 10.28 -2.49
C VAL A 278 -11.85 8.77 -2.73
N VAL A 279 -11.34 8.00 -1.76
CA VAL A 279 -11.53 6.57 -1.60
C VAL A 279 -11.96 6.28 -0.16
N SER A 280 -12.66 5.19 0.08
CA SER A 280 -13.16 4.84 1.40
C SER A 280 -12.04 4.46 2.37
N ALA A 281 -11.97 5.10 3.54
CA ALA A 281 -11.05 4.70 4.61
C ALA A 281 -11.36 3.28 5.14
N ARG A 282 -12.63 2.88 5.16
CA ARG A 282 -13.04 1.51 5.54
C ARG A 282 -12.35 0.45 4.69
N THR A 283 -12.19 0.72 3.39
CA THR A 283 -11.60 -0.20 2.41
C THR A 283 -10.07 -0.08 2.35
N TRP A 284 -9.53 1.14 2.53
CA TRP A 284 -8.15 1.45 2.17
C TRP A 284 -7.30 2.05 3.29
N ALA A 285 -7.80 2.21 4.52
CA ALA A 285 -6.97 2.71 5.60
C ALA A 285 -5.75 1.79 5.83
N PRO A 286 -4.61 2.31 6.30
CA PRO A 286 -3.48 1.47 6.69
C PRO A 286 -3.91 0.43 7.73
N ARG A 287 -3.36 -0.79 7.64
CA ARG A 287 -3.67 -1.90 8.55
C ARG A 287 -2.39 -2.63 8.93
N GLY A 288 -2.23 -2.98 10.20
CA GLY A 288 -1.04 -3.66 10.71
C GLY A 288 -0.47 -3.07 11.99
N SER A 289 -0.86 -1.85 12.34
CA SER A 289 -0.50 -1.16 13.58
C SER A 289 -1.69 -0.39 14.14
N GLU A 290 -1.51 0.37 15.21
CA GLU A 290 -2.49 1.34 15.65
C GLU A 290 -2.57 2.51 14.65
N VAL A 291 -3.79 2.83 14.17
CA VAL A 291 -4.01 3.85 13.14
C VAL A 291 -5.06 4.85 13.61
N VAL A 292 -4.71 6.13 13.55
CA VAL A 292 -5.64 7.24 13.72
C VAL A 292 -5.93 7.84 12.35
N VAL A 293 -7.18 7.76 11.91
CA VAL A 293 -7.64 8.36 10.66
C VAL A 293 -8.17 9.76 10.94
N LEU A 294 -7.60 10.78 10.29
CA LEU A 294 -8.05 12.16 10.33
C LEU A 294 -8.43 12.64 8.93
N GLY A 295 -9.43 13.50 8.85
CA GLY A 295 -9.99 14.02 7.61
C GLY A 295 -11.51 13.82 7.56
N ASP A 296 -12.22 14.74 6.90
CA ASP A 296 -13.68 14.65 6.77
C ASP A 296 -14.05 13.57 5.75
N GLN A 297 -14.51 12.43 6.26
CA GLN A 297 -14.94 11.29 5.46
C GLN A 297 -16.32 11.49 4.81
N SER A 298 -17.04 12.55 5.17
CA SER A 298 -18.37 12.90 4.66
C SER A 298 -18.35 13.99 3.58
N ALA A 299 -17.17 14.53 3.25
CA ALA A 299 -17.04 15.57 2.24
C ALA A 299 -17.67 15.16 0.89
N ALA A 300 -18.24 16.11 0.16
CA ALA A 300 -19.02 15.85 -1.07
C ALA A 300 -18.24 15.11 -2.18
N CYS A 301 -16.92 15.05 -2.11
CA CYS A 301 -16.07 14.26 -3.00
C CYS A 301 -15.86 12.80 -2.55
N ALA A 302 -16.54 12.34 -1.49
CA ALA A 302 -16.40 10.97 -1.00
C ALA A 302 -16.69 9.94 -2.10
N GLY A 303 -15.79 8.97 -2.27
CA GLY A 303 -15.89 7.91 -3.29
C GLY A 303 -15.64 8.36 -4.74
N SER A 304 -15.33 9.64 -4.99
CA SER A 304 -15.14 10.17 -6.36
C SER A 304 -13.89 9.63 -7.08
N ARG A 305 -12.89 9.14 -6.33
CA ARG A 305 -11.58 8.72 -6.83
C ARG A 305 -10.81 9.83 -7.57
N ALA A 306 -11.19 11.09 -7.31
CA ALA A 306 -10.56 12.24 -7.93
C ALA A 306 -9.06 12.30 -7.61
N ARG A 307 -8.23 12.52 -8.62
CA ARG A 307 -6.79 12.75 -8.44
C ARG A 307 -6.49 14.18 -8.02
N THR A 308 -7.31 15.13 -8.49
CA THR A 308 -7.30 16.53 -8.06
C THR A 308 -8.59 16.83 -7.31
N CYS A 309 -8.49 17.58 -6.22
CA CYS A 309 -9.67 17.89 -5.41
C CYS A 309 -10.71 18.66 -6.23
N PRO A 310 -11.95 18.17 -6.36
CA PRO A 310 -13.00 18.86 -7.11
C PRO A 310 -13.66 19.98 -6.30
N LEU A 311 -13.34 20.12 -5.01
CA LEU A 311 -13.94 21.11 -4.12
C LEU A 311 -12.97 22.27 -3.86
N PRO A 312 -13.41 23.53 -3.91
CA PRO A 312 -12.58 24.68 -3.56
C PRO A 312 -12.02 24.56 -2.13
N GLY A 313 -10.73 24.87 -1.96
CA GLY A 313 -10.10 24.92 -0.65
C GLY A 313 -9.78 23.57 -0.02
N HIS A 314 -10.04 22.44 -0.70
CA HIS A 314 -9.72 21.08 -0.24
C HIS A 314 -10.22 20.78 1.20
N PRO A 315 -11.51 20.98 1.51
CA PRO A 315 -12.03 21.11 2.87
C PRO A 315 -11.79 19.87 3.75
N CYS A 316 -11.78 18.66 3.17
CA CYS A 316 -11.64 17.43 3.94
C CYS A 316 -10.28 17.30 4.66
N LEU A 317 -9.20 17.81 4.07
CA LEU A 317 -7.87 17.80 4.67
C LEU A 317 -7.43 19.17 5.18
N ALA A 318 -7.78 20.27 4.51
CA ALA A 318 -7.47 21.61 5.00
C ALA A 318 -8.14 21.93 6.34
N GLY A 319 -9.27 21.28 6.64
CA GLY A 319 -9.95 21.38 7.94
C GLY A 319 -9.22 20.66 9.08
N VAL A 320 -8.31 19.72 8.79
CA VAL A 320 -7.50 19.06 9.82
C VAL A 320 -6.40 20.01 10.28
N THR A 321 -6.45 20.40 11.53
CA THR A 321 -5.48 21.35 12.10
C THR A 321 -4.19 20.65 12.54
N PRO A 322 -3.03 21.33 12.50
CA PRO A 322 -1.77 20.79 13.03
C PRO A 322 -1.84 20.37 14.50
N GLY A 323 -2.65 21.08 15.31
CA GLY A 323 -2.88 20.73 16.71
C GLY A 323 -3.65 19.42 16.91
N GLU A 324 -4.59 19.09 16.02
CA GLU A 324 -5.28 17.78 16.06
C GLU A 324 -4.31 16.66 15.74
N VAL A 325 -3.45 16.85 14.74
CA VAL A 325 -2.43 15.85 14.36
C VAL A 325 -1.41 15.68 15.50
N LEU A 326 -0.95 16.77 16.14
CA LEU A 326 -0.05 16.69 17.30
C LEU A 326 -0.67 15.83 18.40
N ARG A 327 -1.91 16.11 18.82
CA ARG A 327 -2.60 15.31 19.85
C ARG A 327 -2.73 13.84 19.48
N ALA A 328 -2.93 13.53 18.20
CA ALA A 328 -2.97 12.15 17.72
C ALA A 328 -1.59 11.47 17.84
N VAL A 329 -0.51 12.17 17.51
CA VAL A 329 0.88 11.70 17.69
C VAL A 329 1.17 11.43 19.16
N GLU A 330 0.92 12.38 20.06
CA GLU A 330 1.15 12.26 21.51
C GLU A 330 0.41 11.04 22.10
N ARG A 331 -0.84 10.84 21.70
CA ARG A 331 -1.63 9.67 22.11
C ARG A 331 -0.98 8.36 21.68
N LEU A 332 -0.57 8.25 20.42
CA LEU A 332 0.06 7.03 19.89
C LEU A 332 1.42 6.74 20.52
N VAL A 333 2.23 7.78 20.80
CA VAL A 333 3.51 7.63 21.50
C VAL A 333 3.28 7.15 22.94
N SER A 334 2.32 7.73 23.67
CA SER A 334 2.04 7.35 25.05
C SER A 334 1.51 5.92 25.21
N HIS A 335 0.75 5.42 24.20
CA HIS A 335 0.28 4.03 24.18
C HIS A 335 1.44 3.05 23.94
N ASN A 336 2.36 3.40 23.05
CA ASN A 336 3.48 2.53 22.67
C ASN A 336 4.49 2.37 23.82
N THR A 337 4.71 3.43 24.62
CA THR A 337 5.61 3.38 25.79
C THR A 337 5.09 2.44 26.89
N LYS A 338 3.79 2.21 26.98
CA LYS A 338 3.16 1.30 27.95
C LYS A 338 3.18 -0.18 27.52
N ALA A 339 3.48 -0.46 26.23
CA ALA A 339 3.46 -1.82 25.68
C ALA A 339 4.83 -2.53 25.70
N VAL A 340 5.89 -1.87 26.17
CA VAL A 340 7.21 -2.49 26.38
C VAL A 340 7.23 -3.05 27.79
N PRO A 341 7.14 -4.41 28.00
CA PRO A 341 7.39 -4.99 29.32
C PRO A 341 8.86 -4.76 29.70
N VAL A 342 9.11 -4.31 30.91
CA VAL A 342 10.43 -4.25 31.56
C VAL A 342 11.00 -5.66 31.73
#